data_a73d24f7967af8f31230115ec73ce0e7
#
_entry.id   a73d24f7967af8f31230115ec73ce0e7
#
_cell.length_a   1.000
_cell.length_b   1.000
_cell.length_c   1.000
_cell.angle_alpha   90.00
_cell.angle_beta   90.00
_cell.angle_gamma   90.00
#
_symmetry.space_group_name_H-M   'P 1'
#
loop_
_entity.id
_entity.type
_entity.pdbx_description
1 polymer ?
#
loop_
_entity_poly.entity_id
_entity_poly.type
_entity_poly.pdbx_seq_one_letter_code
_entity_poly.pdbx_strand_id
1 'polypeptide(L)'
;IDVSLVGSEMCIRDSSTPHIGHKDLYVCSGHYDKYGADSFQAINTPHEGEEFLLKPMNCPHHCEIFNASPRSYRDLPLRFAEFGTVYRYEQSGELHGLTRVRGFTQDDAHIFCRPDQLEEEFKKVIDLVLYVFKALDFKEFVAQVSLRDKNNQNKYIGSDENWDKAEQAIINASKDKG
;
A
#
# COMPACT_ATOMS: atom_id res chain seq x y z
N ILE A 1 -12.04 -4.26 17.84
CA ILE A 1 -10.59 -4.08 17.96
C ILE A 1 -10.39 -2.59 18.08
N ASP A 2 -9.83 -2.17 19.21
CA ASP A 2 -9.56 -0.76 19.44
C ASP A 2 -8.35 -0.34 18.60
N VAL A 3 -8.64 0.33 17.48
CA VAL A 3 -7.63 0.82 16.52
C VAL A 3 -6.68 1.84 17.18
N SER A 4 -7.12 2.47 18.28
CA SER A 4 -6.32 3.43 19.04
C SER A 4 -5.12 2.76 19.71
N LEU A 5 -5.26 1.50 20.15
CA LEU A 5 -4.15 0.72 20.72
C LEU A 5 -3.09 0.39 19.68
N VAL A 6 -3.49 -0.01 18.47
CA VAL A 6 -2.56 -0.29 17.38
C VAL A 6 -1.84 1.00 16.94
N GLY A 7 -2.56 2.12 16.88
CA GLY A 7 -1.97 3.42 16.54
C GLY A 7 -0.95 3.90 17.57
N SER A 8 -1.20 3.74 18.87
CA SER A 8 -0.30 4.22 19.92
C SER A 8 0.95 3.35 20.08
N GLU A 9 0.82 2.03 20.03
CA GLU A 9 1.97 1.11 20.21
C GLU A 9 2.89 1.09 19.01
N MET A 10 2.37 1.25 17.78
CA MET A 10 3.16 1.29 16.56
C MET A 10 3.59 2.70 16.13
N CYS A 11 3.26 3.74 16.88
CA CYS A 11 3.47 5.14 16.48
C CYS A 11 2.92 5.44 15.06
N ILE A 12 1.74 4.91 14.77
CA ILE A 12 1.04 5.14 13.50
C ILE A 12 0.31 6.48 13.56
N ARG A 13 0.33 7.21 12.45
CA ARG A 13 -0.46 8.44 12.27
C ARG A 13 -1.68 8.12 11.44
N ASP A 14 -2.85 8.34 11.98
CA ASP A 14 -4.11 8.19 11.26
C ASP A 14 -4.24 9.28 10.21
N SER A 15 -4.70 8.90 9.05
CA SER A 15 -4.98 9.79 7.93
C SER A 15 -6.38 9.52 7.37
N SER A 16 -6.90 10.51 6.67
CA SER A 16 -8.14 10.40 5.89
C SER A 16 -7.93 11.14 4.59
N THR A 17 -7.88 10.40 3.49
CA THR A 17 -7.57 10.96 2.18
C THR A 17 -8.82 11.07 1.30
N PRO A 18 -8.88 12.08 0.39
CA PRO A 18 -10.02 12.26 -0.48
C PRO A 18 -10.30 11.04 -1.35
N HIS A 19 -11.58 10.77 -1.63
CA HIS A 19 -11.99 9.70 -2.54
C HIS A 19 -11.73 10.04 -4.01
N ILE A 20 -11.64 11.33 -4.32
CA ILE A 20 -11.39 11.86 -5.66
C ILE A 20 -10.07 12.62 -5.61
N GLY A 21 -9.14 12.27 -6.48
CA GLY A 21 -7.84 12.92 -6.61
C GLY A 21 -7.60 13.39 -8.04
N HIS A 22 -6.77 14.43 -8.20
CA HIS A 22 -6.34 14.88 -9.51
C HIS A 22 -5.58 13.75 -10.22
N LYS A 23 -5.83 13.57 -11.51
CA LYS A 23 -5.24 12.49 -12.32
C LYS A 23 -3.71 12.48 -12.26
N ASP A 24 -3.09 13.65 -12.25
CA ASP A 24 -1.64 13.79 -12.24
C ASP A 24 -0.99 13.15 -11.02
N LEU A 25 -1.69 13.08 -9.89
CA LEU A 25 -1.21 12.36 -8.70
C LEU A 25 -0.91 10.89 -9.03
N TYR A 26 -1.78 10.27 -9.81
CA TYR A 26 -1.65 8.84 -10.18
C TYR A 26 -0.69 8.64 -11.35
N VAL A 27 -0.56 9.63 -12.23
CA VAL A 27 0.45 9.64 -13.30
C VAL A 27 1.84 9.80 -12.71
N CYS A 28 2.06 10.79 -11.85
CA CYS A 28 3.35 11.06 -11.21
C CYS A 28 3.85 9.86 -10.38
N SER A 29 2.93 9.17 -9.71
CA SER A 29 3.26 7.99 -8.92
C SER A 29 3.41 6.70 -9.73
N GLY A 30 3.19 6.73 -11.06
CA GLY A 30 3.25 5.58 -11.96
C GLY A 30 2.06 4.61 -11.85
N HIS A 31 1.09 4.91 -10.99
CA HIS A 31 -0.07 4.04 -10.79
C HIS A 31 -1.02 4.06 -11.97
N TYR A 32 -1.17 5.22 -12.64
CA TYR A 32 -2.06 5.34 -13.78
C TYR A 32 -1.62 4.48 -14.96
N ASP A 33 -0.34 4.47 -15.30
CA ASP A 33 0.20 3.68 -16.40
C ASP A 33 0.07 2.17 -16.14
N LYS A 34 0.21 1.78 -14.88
CA LYS A 34 0.22 0.36 -14.50
C LYS A 34 -1.18 -0.21 -14.24
N TYR A 35 -2.06 0.59 -13.67
CA TYR A 35 -3.39 0.17 -13.19
C TYR A 35 -4.54 0.99 -13.78
N GLY A 36 -4.28 1.83 -14.79
CA GLY A 36 -5.29 2.69 -15.39
C GLY A 36 -6.46 1.92 -16.00
N ALA A 37 -6.20 0.70 -16.52
CA ALA A 37 -7.23 -0.18 -17.04
C ALA A 37 -8.22 -0.67 -15.95
N ASP A 38 -7.74 -0.77 -14.70
CA ASP A 38 -8.54 -1.20 -13.54
C ASP A 38 -9.16 -0.01 -12.79
N SER A 39 -8.95 1.21 -13.27
CA SER A 39 -9.52 2.42 -12.72
C SER A 39 -10.83 2.79 -13.42
N PHE A 40 -11.73 3.44 -12.69
CA PHE A 40 -12.88 4.10 -13.34
C PHE A 40 -12.38 5.17 -14.31
N GLN A 41 -13.15 5.45 -15.35
CA GLN A 41 -12.83 6.52 -16.29
C GLN A 41 -12.65 7.86 -15.57
N ALA A 42 -11.76 8.69 -16.10
CA ALA A 42 -11.51 10.02 -15.57
C ALA A 42 -12.79 10.87 -15.59
N ILE A 43 -12.98 11.61 -14.52
CA ILE A 43 -14.06 12.57 -14.36
C ILE A 43 -13.56 13.90 -14.94
N ASN A 44 -14.16 14.33 -16.03
CA ASN A 44 -13.87 15.63 -16.65
C ASN A 44 -14.54 16.75 -15.85
N THR A 45 -13.86 17.90 -15.78
CA THR A 45 -14.41 19.12 -15.20
C THR A 45 -14.77 20.14 -16.29
N PRO A 46 -15.42 21.26 -15.94
CA PRO A 46 -15.64 22.35 -16.88
C PRO A 46 -14.34 23.01 -17.39
N HIS A 47 -13.21 22.76 -16.76
CA HIS A 47 -11.90 23.26 -17.18
C HIS A 47 -11.22 22.26 -18.11
N GLU A 48 -10.87 22.73 -19.31
CA GLU A 48 -10.21 21.89 -20.31
C GLU A 48 -8.86 21.36 -19.79
N GLY A 49 -8.66 20.04 -19.92
CA GLY A 49 -7.42 19.38 -19.48
C GLY A 49 -7.38 19.03 -18.00
N GLU A 50 -8.39 19.40 -17.21
CA GLU A 50 -8.48 19.02 -15.80
C GLU A 50 -9.30 17.74 -15.64
N GLU A 51 -8.67 16.70 -15.11
CA GLU A 51 -9.28 15.39 -14.92
C GLU A 51 -9.06 14.88 -13.49
N PHE A 52 -10.09 14.26 -12.93
CA PHE A 52 -10.05 13.62 -11.62
C PHE A 52 -10.33 12.12 -11.73
N LEU A 53 -9.83 11.35 -10.78
CA LEU A 53 -10.07 9.92 -10.67
C LEU A 53 -10.67 9.57 -9.30
N LEU A 54 -11.57 8.59 -9.28
CA LEU A 54 -11.85 7.86 -8.05
C LEU A 54 -10.58 7.09 -7.67
N LYS A 55 -10.12 7.23 -6.43
CA LYS A 55 -8.86 6.61 -6.01
C LYS A 55 -8.91 5.08 -6.10
N PRO A 56 -8.05 4.45 -6.90
CA PRO A 56 -7.93 3.00 -6.96
C PRO A 56 -7.08 2.42 -5.84
N MET A 57 -6.27 3.27 -5.21
CA MET A 57 -5.30 2.95 -4.15
C MET A 57 -5.08 4.17 -3.25
N ASN A 58 -4.64 3.93 -2.00
CA ASN A 58 -4.31 4.99 -1.05
C ASN A 58 -2.85 5.44 -1.14
N CYS A 59 -1.96 4.63 -1.74
CA CYS A 59 -0.52 4.86 -1.80
C CYS A 59 -0.11 6.25 -2.27
N PRO A 60 -0.63 6.80 -3.40
CA PRO A 60 -0.24 8.12 -3.88
C PRO A 60 -0.54 9.23 -2.88
N HIS A 61 -1.67 9.16 -2.19
CA HIS A 61 -2.05 10.14 -1.18
C HIS A 61 -1.13 10.13 0.04
N HIS A 62 -0.75 8.94 0.52
CA HIS A 62 0.20 8.83 1.63
C HIS A 62 1.59 9.34 1.26
N CYS A 63 2.02 9.17 0.00
CA CYS A 63 3.25 9.77 -0.50
C CYS A 63 3.17 11.30 -0.49
N GLU A 64 2.04 11.90 -0.88
CA GLU A 64 1.84 13.34 -0.81
C GLU A 64 1.83 13.86 0.64
N ILE A 65 1.19 13.15 1.56
CA ILE A 65 1.25 13.49 2.99
C ILE A 65 2.71 13.43 3.49
N PHE A 66 3.48 12.44 3.04
CA PHE A 66 4.90 12.36 3.39
C PHE A 66 5.68 13.55 2.84
N ASN A 67 5.43 13.95 1.59
CA ASN A 67 6.11 15.04 0.90
C ASN A 67 5.66 16.43 1.36
N ALA A 68 4.48 16.57 1.98
CA ALA A 68 3.92 17.85 2.39
C ALA A 68 4.77 18.63 3.42
N SER A 69 5.74 17.99 4.06
CA SER A 69 6.65 18.62 5.01
C SER A 69 8.07 18.08 4.86
N PRO A 70 9.10 18.90 5.05
CA PRO A 70 10.48 18.44 5.09
C PRO A 70 10.65 17.35 6.16
N ARG A 71 11.36 16.29 5.83
CA ARG A 71 11.62 15.16 6.72
C ARG A 71 13.12 14.99 6.94
N SER A 72 13.47 14.65 8.17
CA SER A 72 14.83 14.23 8.53
C SER A 72 14.91 12.70 8.56
N TYR A 73 16.09 12.14 8.35
CA TYR A 73 16.31 10.70 8.56
C TYR A 73 15.98 10.25 10.00
N ARG A 74 15.94 11.17 10.95
CA ARG A 74 15.57 10.92 12.35
C ARG A 74 14.08 10.75 12.55
N ASP A 75 13.26 11.21 11.60
CA ASP A 75 11.82 11.06 11.64
C ASP A 75 11.36 9.67 11.18
N LEU A 76 12.29 8.87 10.64
CA LEU A 76 12.02 7.54 10.12
C LEU A 76 12.33 6.45 11.17
N PRO A 77 11.52 5.40 11.22
CA PRO A 77 10.41 5.07 10.35
C PRO A 77 9.16 5.90 10.65
N LEU A 78 8.45 6.30 9.61
CA LEU A 78 7.16 7.01 9.70
C LEU A 78 6.06 6.13 9.10
N ARG A 79 4.95 6.02 9.79
CA ARG A 79 3.83 5.16 9.40
C ARG A 79 2.56 5.97 9.31
N PHE A 80 1.86 5.86 8.18
CA PHE A 80 0.52 6.40 7.99
C PHE A 80 -0.45 5.25 7.80
N ALA A 81 -1.61 5.32 8.41
CA ALA A 81 -2.68 4.37 8.21
C ALA A 81 -4.01 5.09 7.98
N GLU A 82 -4.91 4.47 7.24
CA GLU A 82 -6.29 4.92 7.11
C GLU A 82 -7.24 3.74 6.86
N PHE A 83 -8.47 3.88 7.30
CA PHE A 83 -9.57 3.10 6.75
C PHE A 83 -9.98 3.72 5.42
N GLY A 84 -9.21 3.38 4.38
CA GLY A 84 -9.29 4.00 3.07
C GLY A 84 -10.22 3.24 2.13
N THR A 85 -11.29 3.89 1.66
CA THR A 85 -12.16 3.32 0.63
C THR A 85 -11.52 3.54 -0.74
N VAL A 86 -11.35 2.47 -1.50
CA VAL A 86 -10.79 2.47 -2.86
C VAL A 86 -11.82 1.96 -3.86
N TYR A 87 -11.65 2.36 -5.13
CA TYR A 87 -12.60 2.09 -6.20
C TYR A 87 -11.87 1.50 -7.40
N ARG A 88 -12.31 0.35 -7.85
CA ARG A 88 -11.73 -0.34 -9.01
C ARG A 88 -12.80 -0.69 -10.02
N TYR A 89 -12.58 -0.45 -11.28
CA TYR A 89 -13.45 -0.86 -12.36
C TYR A 89 -13.21 -2.33 -12.67
N GLU A 90 -13.72 -3.20 -11.83
CA GLU A 90 -13.68 -4.63 -12.09
C GLU A 90 -14.65 -4.97 -13.22
N GLN A 91 -14.23 -5.82 -14.15
CA GLN A 91 -15.09 -6.26 -15.24
C GLN A 91 -16.26 -7.10 -14.72
N SER A 92 -17.40 -7.02 -15.39
CA SER A 92 -18.62 -7.68 -14.91
C SER A 92 -18.43 -9.19 -14.67
N GLY A 93 -17.61 -9.88 -15.47
CA GLY A 93 -17.31 -11.30 -15.32
C GLY A 93 -16.34 -11.64 -14.19
N GLU A 94 -15.68 -10.66 -13.60
CA GLU A 94 -14.69 -10.82 -12.51
C GLU A 94 -15.31 -10.60 -11.12
N LEU A 95 -16.47 -9.99 -11.06
CA LEU A 95 -17.16 -9.72 -9.79
C LEU A 95 -17.60 -11.04 -9.13
N HIS A 96 -17.26 -11.20 -7.85
CA HIS A 96 -17.53 -12.43 -7.12
C HIS A 96 -17.85 -12.17 -5.65
N GLY A 97 -19.14 -12.09 -5.31
CA GLY A 97 -19.63 -11.92 -3.94
C GLY A 97 -18.95 -10.76 -3.22
N LEU A 98 -18.40 -11.01 -2.04
CA LEU A 98 -17.63 -10.02 -1.27
C LEU A 98 -16.13 -10.07 -1.54
N THR A 99 -15.64 -11.01 -2.35
CA THR A 99 -14.21 -11.21 -2.58
C THR A 99 -13.65 -10.34 -3.70
N ARG A 100 -14.48 -9.97 -4.69
CA ARG A 100 -14.09 -9.06 -5.76
C ARG A 100 -15.21 -8.08 -6.07
N VAL A 101 -15.03 -6.84 -5.64
CA VAL A 101 -16.03 -5.77 -5.68
C VAL A 101 -15.43 -4.49 -6.24
N ARG A 102 -16.28 -3.56 -6.69
CA ARG A 102 -15.85 -2.27 -7.30
C ARG A 102 -15.51 -1.19 -6.29
N GLY A 103 -15.86 -1.36 -5.04
CA GLY A 103 -15.51 -0.44 -3.96
C GLY A 103 -15.45 -1.17 -2.63
N PHE A 104 -14.40 -0.94 -1.86
CA PHE A 104 -14.22 -1.54 -0.54
C PHE A 104 -13.32 -0.66 0.32
N THR A 105 -13.46 -0.80 1.63
CA THR A 105 -12.63 -0.10 2.61
C THR A 105 -11.52 -1.03 3.07
N GLN A 106 -10.30 -0.55 2.98
CA GLN A 106 -9.10 -1.24 3.46
C GLN A 106 -8.64 -0.62 4.77
N ASP A 107 -8.21 -1.45 5.71
CA ASP A 107 -7.30 -1.06 6.77
C ASP A 107 -5.90 -1.07 6.18
N ASP A 108 -5.48 0.10 5.68
CA ASP A 108 -4.29 0.25 4.85
C ASP A 108 -3.23 1.11 5.53
N ALA A 109 -1.97 0.70 5.43
CA ALA A 109 -0.86 1.42 6.01
C ALA A 109 0.33 1.49 5.07
N HIS A 110 1.05 2.64 5.11
CA HIS A 110 2.29 2.87 4.38
C HIS A 110 3.41 3.23 5.34
N ILE A 111 4.50 2.51 5.23
CA ILE A 111 5.69 2.67 6.07
C ILE A 111 6.81 3.29 5.26
N PHE A 112 7.26 4.45 5.68
CA PHE A 112 8.41 5.15 5.13
C PHE A 112 9.60 4.92 6.05
N CYS A 113 10.60 4.18 5.58
CA CYS A 113 11.75 3.79 6.38
C CYS A 113 13.05 3.88 5.59
N ARG A 114 14.18 3.92 6.30
CA ARG A 114 15.50 3.79 5.69
C ARG A 114 15.78 2.33 5.33
N PRO A 115 16.70 2.07 4.37
CA PRO A 115 17.07 0.71 3.99
C PRO A 115 17.54 -0.17 5.17
N ASP A 116 18.22 0.42 6.15
CA ASP A 116 18.71 -0.29 7.35
C ASP A 116 17.59 -0.64 8.34
N GLN A 117 16.42 -0.03 8.22
CA GLN A 117 15.24 -0.30 9.06
C GLN A 117 14.28 -1.32 8.44
N LEU A 118 14.46 -1.66 7.17
CA LEU A 118 13.50 -2.38 6.36
C LEU A 118 13.16 -3.77 6.94
N GLU A 119 14.17 -4.55 7.33
CA GLU A 119 13.97 -5.89 7.87
C GLU A 119 13.18 -5.87 9.18
N GLU A 120 13.49 -4.93 10.08
CA GLU A 120 12.78 -4.78 11.36
C GLU A 120 11.31 -4.33 11.14
N GLU A 121 11.06 -3.47 10.17
CA GLU A 121 9.68 -3.06 9.84
C GLU A 121 8.90 -4.24 9.24
N PHE A 122 9.49 -5.07 8.39
CA PHE A 122 8.84 -6.31 7.92
C PHE A 122 8.53 -7.27 9.06
N LYS A 123 9.43 -7.46 10.03
CA LYS A 123 9.17 -8.29 11.20
C LYS A 123 7.95 -7.82 12.00
N LYS A 124 7.80 -6.50 12.17
CA LYS A 124 6.65 -5.91 12.86
C LYS A 124 5.34 -6.12 12.09
N VAL A 125 5.38 -6.02 10.75
CA VAL A 125 4.21 -6.32 9.92
C VAL A 125 3.81 -7.78 10.05
N ILE A 126 4.77 -8.71 10.02
CA ILE A 126 4.50 -10.14 10.23
C ILE A 126 3.89 -10.37 11.62
N ASP A 127 4.43 -9.75 12.66
CA ASP A 127 3.89 -9.85 14.03
C ASP A 127 2.44 -9.37 14.10
N LEU A 128 2.12 -8.26 13.43
CA LEU A 128 0.75 -7.75 13.36
C LEU A 128 -0.19 -8.74 12.66
N VAL A 129 0.24 -9.30 11.52
CA VAL A 129 -0.56 -10.30 10.79
C VAL A 129 -0.82 -11.53 11.66
N LEU A 130 0.21 -12.05 12.32
CA LEU A 130 0.09 -13.19 13.22
C LEU A 130 -0.82 -12.88 14.41
N TYR A 131 -0.73 -11.68 14.97
CA TYR A 131 -1.64 -11.22 16.02
C TYR A 131 -3.10 -11.22 15.57
N VAL A 132 -3.39 -10.67 14.39
CA VAL A 132 -4.74 -10.65 13.82
C VAL A 132 -5.25 -12.06 13.55
N PHE A 133 -4.44 -12.95 12.97
CA PHE A 133 -4.82 -14.33 12.72
C PHE A 133 -5.14 -15.07 14.02
N LYS A 134 -4.34 -14.86 15.05
CA LYS A 134 -4.59 -15.41 16.37
C LYS A 134 -5.90 -14.88 16.99
N ALA A 135 -6.16 -13.58 16.86
CA ALA A 135 -7.38 -12.96 17.38
C ALA A 135 -8.65 -13.47 16.66
N LEU A 136 -8.55 -13.85 15.40
CA LEU A 136 -9.62 -14.42 14.58
C LEU A 136 -9.68 -15.96 14.62
N ASP A 137 -8.85 -16.60 15.44
CA ASP A 137 -8.72 -18.07 15.58
C ASP A 137 -8.36 -18.79 14.26
N PHE A 138 -7.61 -18.12 13.35
CA PHE A 138 -7.00 -18.79 12.21
C PHE A 138 -5.78 -19.60 12.67
N LYS A 139 -5.87 -20.92 12.57
CA LYS A 139 -4.82 -21.84 13.03
C LYS A 139 -3.93 -22.36 11.91
N GLU A 140 -4.50 -22.45 10.71
CA GLU A 140 -3.81 -23.01 9.55
C GLU A 140 -3.74 -21.97 8.45
N PHE A 141 -2.54 -21.59 8.06
CA PHE A 141 -2.28 -20.70 6.94
C PHE A 141 -0.92 -21.00 6.32
N VAL A 142 -0.74 -20.59 5.09
CA VAL A 142 0.54 -20.67 4.37
C VAL A 142 0.98 -19.27 4.03
N ALA A 143 2.16 -18.88 4.49
CA ALA A 143 2.80 -17.64 4.09
C ALA A 143 3.64 -17.88 2.82
N GLN A 144 3.43 -17.05 1.80
CA GLN A 144 4.17 -17.10 0.55
C GLN A 144 4.90 -15.77 0.33
N VAL A 145 6.21 -15.82 0.15
CA VAL A 145 7.02 -14.67 -0.24
C VAL A 145 7.04 -14.58 -1.76
N SER A 146 6.47 -13.51 -2.30
CA SER A 146 6.54 -13.21 -3.73
C SER A 146 7.80 -12.43 -4.05
N LEU A 147 8.57 -12.91 -5.02
CA LEU A 147 9.79 -12.27 -5.50
C LEU A 147 9.58 -11.80 -6.95
N ARG A 148 10.41 -10.84 -7.39
CA ARG A 148 10.38 -10.40 -8.79
C ARG A 148 10.84 -11.51 -9.74
N ASP A 149 10.29 -11.49 -10.95
CA ASP A 149 10.81 -12.33 -12.05
C ASP A 149 12.02 -11.64 -12.70
N LYS A 150 13.22 -12.14 -12.43
CA LYS A 150 14.48 -11.60 -12.97
C LYS A 150 14.58 -11.65 -14.51
N ASN A 151 13.77 -12.48 -15.16
CA ASN A 151 13.74 -12.59 -16.62
C ASN A 151 12.83 -11.53 -17.28
N ASN A 152 12.06 -10.77 -16.49
CA ASN A 152 11.09 -9.79 -16.99
C ASN A 152 11.29 -8.43 -16.29
N GLN A 153 12.47 -7.86 -16.44
CA GLN A 153 12.88 -6.62 -15.75
C GLN A 153 12.00 -5.42 -16.11
N ASN A 154 11.48 -5.35 -17.33
CA ASN A 154 10.62 -4.25 -17.79
C ASN A 154 9.29 -4.15 -17.02
N LYS A 155 8.93 -5.18 -16.26
CA LYS A 155 7.71 -5.21 -15.45
C LYS A 155 7.86 -4.45 -14.12
N TYR A 156 9.09 -4.19 -13.69
CA TYR A 156 9.39 -3.66 -12.36
C TYR A 156 10.03 -2.28 -12.45
N ILE A 157 9.66 -1.40 -11.52
CA ILE A 157 10.19 -0.04 -11.41
C ILE A 157 11.24 -0.01 -10.31
N GLY A 158 12.35 0.69 -10.52
CA GLY A 158 13.43 0.82 -9.55
C GLY A 158 14.71 0.10 -9.95
N SER A 159 15.76 0.24 -9.14
CA SER A 159 17.05 -0.40 -9.40
C SER A 159 17.09 -1.84 -8.90
N ASP A 160 17.87 -2.68 -9.57
CA ASP A 160 18.09 -4.08 -9.15
C ASP A 160 18.63 -4.17 -7.72
N GLU A 161 19.53 -3.26 -7.34
CA GLU A 161 20.09 -3.21 -5.98
C GLU A 161 19.02 -2.99 -4.90
N ASN A 162 18.07 -2.10 -5.16
CA ASN A 162 16.97 -1.84 -4.22
C ASN A 162 16.02 -3.04 -4.11
N TRP A 163 15.75 -3.70 -5.24
CA TRP A 163 14.96 -4.91 -5.26
C TRP A 163 15.65 -6.06 -4.51
N ASP A 164 16.93 -6.29 -4.74
CA ASP A 164 17.69 -7.35 -4.04
C ASP A 164 17.70 -7.11 -2.52
N LYS A 165 17.89 -5.86 -2.08
CA LYS A 165 17.81 -5.49 -0.65
C LYS A 165 16.43 -5.75 -0.06
N ALA A 166 15.38 -5.36 -0.77
CA ALA A 166 14.00 -5.53 -0.30
C ALA A 166 13.61 -7.02 -0.22
N GLU A 167 13.93 -7.78 -1.26
CA GLU A 167 13.69 -9.22 -1.30
C GLU A 167 14.45 -9.96 -0.20
N GLN A 168 15.71 -9.60 0.03
CA GLN A 168 16.51 -10.22 1.10
C GLN A 168 15.96 -9.89 2.48
N ALA A 169 15.52 -8.64 2.70
CA ALA A 169 14.94 -8.22 3.97
C ALA A 169 13.65 -9.00 4.30
N ILE A 170 12.76 -9.17 3.32
CA ILE A 170 11.51 -9.94 3.56
C ILE A 170 11.79 -11.43 3.75
N ILE A 171 12.76 -12.00 3.03
CA ILE A 171 13.17 -13.40 3.21
C ILE A 171 13.75 -13.61 4.62
N ASN A 172 14.63 -12.71 5.08
CA ASN A 172 15.21 -12.79 6.42
C ASN A 172 14.13 -12.66 7.49
N ALA A 173 13.27 -11.65 7.38
CA ALA A 173 12.17 -11.43 8.33
C ALA A 173 11.21 -12.63 8.39
N SER A 174 10.90 -13.24 7.24
CA SER A 174 10.04 -14.42 7.19
C SER A 174 10.68 -15.65 7.85
N LYS A 175 11.99 -15.86 7.63
CA LYS A 175 12.73 -16.97 8.27
C LYS A 175 12.82 -16.83 9.79
N ASP A 176 12.99 -15.60 10.28
CA ASP A 176 13.08 -15.32 11.72
C ASP A 176 11.76 -15.59 12.46
N LYS A 177 10.65 -15.50 11.75
CA LYS A 177 9.31 -15.68 12.32
C LYS A 177 8.73 -17.08 12.14
N GLY A 178 9.43 -17.99 11.45
CA GLY A 178 9.04 -19.38 11.19
C GLY A 178 8.34 -19.54 9.88
#